data_306524e4476346d1537a2ae7895570c6
#
_entry.id   306524e4476346d1537a2ae7895570c6
#
_cell.length_a   1.000
_cell.length_b   1.000
_cell.length_c   1.000
_cell.angle_alpha   90.00
_cell.angle_beta   90.00
_cell.angle_gamma   90.00
#
_symmetry.space_group_name_H-M   'P 1'
#
loop_
_entity.id
_entity.type
_entity.pdbx_description
1 polymer ?
#
loop_
_entity_poly.entity_id
_entity_poly.type
_entity_poly.pdbx_seq_one_letter_code
_entity_poly.pdbx_strand_id
1 'polypeptide(L)'
;MKKCLLIILACFSSVVIAGNGPLDCDNAMNTLEINQCAGMALESAEVELAKYLAASFEHNSDDVELIAAIKLAQGDWQAYMSSHCNSVYTQWRNGTIRGVMAISCKTRLTKQRAHELWENFLTYMDSTPPVLPEPSLE
;
A
#
# COMPACT_ATOMS: atom_id res chain seq x y z
N MET A 1 -71.32 -26.99 0.02
CA MET A 1 -69.90 -27.24 0.34
C MET A 1 -69.08 -26.47 -0.70
N LYS A 2 -68.60 -25.23 -0.32
CA LYS A 2 -67.82 -24.37 -1.22
C LYS A 2 -66.35 -24.57 -0.85
N LYS A 3 -65.55 -25.13 -1.77
CA LYS A 3 -64.09 -25.27 -1.63
C LYS A 3 -63.43 -23.93 -1.96
N CYS A 4 -62.86 -23.24 -0.98
CA CYS A 4 -61.98 -22.08 -1.21
C CYS A 4 -60.60 -22.60 -1.63
N LEU A 5 -60.20 -22.24 -2.85
CA LEU A 5 -58.84 -22.48 -3.39
C LEU A 5 -57.97 -21.30 -3.02
N LEU A 6 -57.05 -21.49 -2.06
CA LEU A 6 -56.03 -20.50 -1.68
C LEU A 6 -54.88 -20.57 -2.69
N ILE A 7 -54.77 -19.55 -3.53
CA ILE A 7 -53.63 -19.35 -4.44
C ILE A 7 -52.53 -18.66 -3.62
N ILE A 8 -51.47 -19.38 -3.29
CA ILE A 8 -50.25 -18.81 -2.66
C ILE A 8 -49.40 -18.22 -3.78
N LEU A 9 -49.35 -16.90 -3.84
CA LEU A 9 -48.50 -16.15 -4.76
C LEU A 9 -47.08 -16.11 -4.15
N ALA A 10 -46.19 -16.97 -4.62
CA ALA A 10 -44.77 -16.95 -4.23
C ALA A 10 -44.06 -15.79 -4.94
N CYS A 11 -43.80 -14.70 -4.20
CA CYS A 11 -42.93 -13.63 -4.66
C CYS A 11 -41.47 -14.13 -4.64
N PHE A 12 -40.94 -14.48 -5.82
CA PHE A 12 -39.51 -14.69 -6.01
C PHE A 12 -38.82 -13.31 -5.98
N SER A 13 -38.28 -12.95 -4.84
CA SER A 13 -37.36 -11.80 -4.74
C SER A 13 -36.04 -12.19 -5.36
N SER A 14 -35.79 -11.73 -6.59
CA SER A 14 -34.47 -11.85 -7.23
C SER A 14 -33.50 -10.96 -6.49
N VAL A 15 -32.60 -11.56 -5.70
CA VAL A 15 -31.43 -10.88 -5.12
C VAL A 15 -30.49 -10.57 -6.28
N VAL A 16 -30.47 -9.33 -6.73
CA VAL A 16 -29.44 -8.82 -7.63
C VAL A 16 -28.15 -8.72 -6.81
N ILE A 17 -27.28 -9.72 -6.91
CA ILE A 17 -25.92 -9.63 -6.43
C ILE A 17 -25.22 -8.67 -7.39
N ALA A 18 -25.00 -7.42 -6.95
CA ALA A 18 -24.12 -6.49 -7.63
C ALA A 18 -22.74 -7.15 -7.69
N GLY A 19 -22.34 -7.60 -8.87
CA GLY A 19 -21.07 -8.29 -9.09
C GLY A 19 -19.93 -7.30 -8.90
N ASN A 20 -19.26 -7.36 -7.75
CA ASN A 20 -17.92 -6.81 -7.60
C ASN A 20 -16.98 -7.78 -8.31
N GLY A 21 -16.79 -7.62 -9.62
CA GLY A 21 -15.66 -8.21 -10.32
C GLY A 21 -14.35 -7.70 -9.71
N PRO A 22 -13.20 -8.36 -9.99
CA PRO A 22 -11.90 -7.84 -9.54
C PRO A 22 -11.74 -6.40 -10.03
N LEU A 23 -11.21 -5.54 -9.14
CA LEU A 23 -10.99 -4.12 -9.45
C LEU A 23 -9.98 -3.98 -10.57
N ASP A 24 -10.38 -3.32 -11.66
CA ASP A 24 -9.52 -3.05 -12.82
C ASP A 24 -8.86 -1.66 -12.62
N CYS A 25 -7.61 -1.68 -12.16
CA CYS A 25 -6.87 -0.45 -11.87
C CYS A 25 -6.38 0.28 -13.14
N ASP A 26 -6.28 -0.40 -14.26
CA ASP A 26 -5.88 0.22 -15.54
C ASP A 26 -7.01 1.07 -16.13
N ASN A 27 -8.26 0.75 -15.75
CA ASN A 27 -9.46 1.44 -16.22
C ASN A 27 -10.28 2.08 -15.08
N ALA A 28 -9.67 2.37 -13.93
CA ALA A 28 -10.35 3.02 -12.81
C ALA A 28 -10.77 4.45 -13.19
N MET A 29 -12.08 4.72 -13.23
CA MET A 29 -12.62 5.99 -13.72
C MET A 29 -13.33 6.84 -12.65
N ASN A 30 -13.67 6.27 -11.53
CA ASN A 30 -14.32 7.02 -10.45
C ASN A 30 -13.40 7.13 -9.21
N THR A 31 -13.68 8.13 -8.38
CA THR A 31 -12.85 8.44 -7.20
C THR A 31 -12.71 7.25 -6.24
N LEU A 32 -13.73 6.42 -6.11
CA LEU A 32 -13.69 5.25 -5.23
C LEU A 32 -12.68 4.23 -5.75
N GLU A 33 -12.80 3.83 -7.01
CA GLU A 33 -11.88 2.89 -7.68
C GLU A 33 -10.43 3.40 -7.66
N ILE A 34 -10.22 4.67 -8.02
CA ILE A 34 -8.91 5.31 -8.02
C ILE A 34 -8.28 5.26 -6.61
N ASN A 35 -9.04 5.57 -5.55
CA ASN A 35 -8.54 5.47 -4.18
C ASN A 35 -8.26 4.03 -3.76
N GLN A 36 -9.07 3.06 -4.17
CA GLN A 36 -8.84 1.65 -3.88
C GLN A 36 -7.55 1.15 -4.57
N CYS A 37 -7.35 1.49 -5.84
CA CYS A 37 -6.13 1.14 -6.57
C CYS A 37 -4.89 1.78 -5.95
N ALA A 38 -4.96 3.05 -5.56
CA ALA A 38 -3.87 3.71 -4.86
C ALA A 38 -3.58 3.04 -3.51
N GLY A 39 -4.61 2.60 -2.77
CA GLY A 39 -4.46 1.84 -1.53
C GLY A 39 -3.73 0.52 -1.73
N MET A 40 -4.08 -0.24 -2.78
CA MET A 40 -3.40 -1.50 -3.14
C MET A 40 -1.92 -1.26 -3.52
N ALA A 41 -1.62 -0.19 -4.25
CA ALA A 41 -0.25 0.18 -4.59
C ALA A 41 0.57 0.55 -3.33
N LEU A 42 -0.03 1.24 -2.36
CA LEU A 42 0.61 1.53 -1.08
C LEU A 42 0.88 0.24 -0.29
N GLU A 43 -0.10 -0.65 -0.17
CA GLU A 43 0.05 -1.93 0.52
C GLU A 43 1.19 -2.75 -0.08
N SER A 44 1.27 -2.83 -1.42
CA SER A 44 2.38 -3.52 -2.11
C SER A 44 3.74 -2.89 -1.78
N ALA A 45 3.84 -1.56 -1.75
CA ALA A 45 5.06 -0.86 -1.40
C ALA A 45 5.45 -1.08 0.08
N GLU A 46 4.48 -1.14 0.99
CA GLU A 46 4.70 -1.42 2.41
C GLU A 46 5.21 -2.85 2.65
N VAL A 47 4.67 -3.83 1.92
CA VAL A 47 5.17 -5.23 1.95
C VAL A 47 6.61 -5.29 1.44
N GLU A 48 6.92 -4.58 0.34
CA GLU A 48 8.28 -4.50 -0.17
C GLU A 48 9.23 -3.83 0.83
N LEU A 49 8.87 -2.69 1.39
CA LEU A 49 9.67 -2.02 2.43
C LEU A 49 9.94 -2.94 3.62
N ALA A 50 8.93 -3.66 4.10
CA ALA A 50 9.08 -4.59 5.22
C ALA A 50 10.11 -5.70 4.90
N LYS A 51 10.11 -6.21 3.64
CA LYS A 51 11.10 -7.20 3.16
C LYS A 51 12.53 -6.64 3.23
N TYR A 52 12.76 -5.43 2.71
CA TYR A 52 14.11 -4.83 2.71
C TYR A 52 14.57 -4.45 4.11
N LEU A 53 13.67 -4.00 4.98
CA LEU A 53 13.98 -3.72 6.38
C LEU A 53 14.37 -4.99 7.15
N ALA A 54 13.62 -6.08 6.96
CA ALA A 54 13.95 -7.37 7.57
C ALA A 54 15.30 -7.90 7.09
N ALA A 55 15.57 -7.84 5.78
CA ALA A 55 16.85 -8.25 5.21
C ALA A 55 18.02 -7.40 5.74
N SER A 56 17.82 -6.09 5.94
CA SER A 56 18.84 -5.21 6.52
C SER A 56 19.19 -5.62 7.95
N PHE A 57 18.20 -6.05 8.75
CA PHE A 57 18.47 -6.55 10.11
C PHE A 57 19.16 -7.92 10.10
N GLU A 58 18.74 -8.82 9.23
CA GLU A 58 19.34 -10.16 9.11
C GLU A 58 20.79 -10.09 8.65
N HIS A 59 21.04 -9.32 7.58
CA HIS A 59 22.37 -9.17 7.01
C HIS A 59 23.39 -8.55 7.99
N ASN A 60 22.93 -7.64 8.85
CA ASN A 60 23.78 -6.93 9.82
C ASN A 60 23.54 -7.43 11.26
N SER A 61 23.13 -8.69 11.43
CA SER A 61 22.70 -9.24 12.74
C SER A 61 23.77 -9.19 13.83
N ASP A 62 25.05 -9.18 13.46
CA ASP A 62 26.18 -9.12 14.38
C ASP A 62 26.49 -7.69 14.87
N ASP A 63 25.90 -6.64 14.23
CA ASP A 63 26.09 -5.24 14.58
C ASP A 63 24.83 -4.68 15.28
N VAL A 64 24.79 -4.84 16.60
CA VAL A 64 23.65 -4.39 17.42
C VAL A 64 23.49 -2.86 17.40
N GLU A 65 24.59 -2.11 17.27
CA GLU A 65 24.56 -0.65 17.20
C GLU A 65 23.95 -0.18 15.87
N LEU A 66 24.36 -0.77 14.75
CA LEU A 66 23.78 -0.49 13.45
C LEU A 66 22.29 -0.82 13.40
N ILE A 67 21.88 -1.98 13.92
CA ILE A 67 20.47 -2.36 13.99
C ILE A 67 19.66 -1.35 14.79
N ALA A 68 20.16 -0.88 15.93
CA ALA A 68 19.50 0.14 16.74
C ALA A 68 19.36 1.47 15.97
N ALA A 69 20.40 1.88 15.22
CA ALA A 69 20.39 3.08 14.39
C ALA A 69 19.38 2.97 13.23
N ILE A 70 19.32 1.83 12.54
CA ILE A 70 18.33 1.59 11.46
C ILE A 70 16.89 1.66 12.02
N LYS A 71 16.64 1.06 13.20
CA LYS A 71 15.31 1.11 13.85
C LYS A 71 14.90 2.53 14.22
N LEU A 72 15.81 3.33 14.76
CA LEU A 72 15.56 4.73 15.09
C LEU A 72 15.23 5.53 13.81
N ALA A 73 16.09 5.43 12.78
CA ALA A 73 15.88 6.08 11.50
C ALA A 73 14.55 5.67 10.83
N GLN A 74 14.13 4.40 10.98
CA GLN A 74 12.84 3.94 10.46
C GLN A 74 11.66 4.62 11.18
N GLY A 75 11.74 4.80 12.48
CA GLY A 75 10.73 5.51 13.26
C GLY A 75 10.62 6.98 12.85
N ASP A 76 11.75 7.68 12.71
CA ASP A 76 11.80 9.08 12.26
C ASP A 76 11.27 9.24 10.84
N TRP A 77 11.63 8.32 9.95
CA TRP A 77 11.10 8.29 8.59
C TRP A 77 9.58 8.11 8.56
N GLN A 78 9.01 7.21 9.38
CA GLN A 78 7.55 7.01 9.46
C GLN A 78 6.84 8.28 9.93
N ALA A 79 7.40 8.98 10.92
CA ALA A 79 6.86 10.24 11.40
C ALA A 79 6.91 11.33 10.32
N TYR A 80 8.04 11.42 9.60
CA TYR A 80 8.19 12.33 8.45
C TYR A 80 7.18 12.01 7.34
N MET A 81 7.09 10.75 6.89
CA MET A 81 6.16 10.32 5.85
C MET A 81 4.72 10.70 6.21
N SER A 82 4.31 10.42 7.45
CA SER A 82 2.97 10.73 7.93
C SER A 82 2.69 12.23 7.89
N SER A 83 3.57 13.05 8.47
CA SER A 83 3.38 14.50 8.54
C SER A 83 3.44 15.15 7.16
N HIS A 84 4.40 14.73 6.31
CA HIS A 84 4.55 15.26 4.96
C HIS A 84 3.33 14.92 4.09
N CYS A 85 2.88 13.65 4.05
CA CYS A 85 1.75 13.28 3.22
C CYS A 85 0.40 13.82 3.76
N ASN A 86 0.29 14.10 5.06
CA ASN A 86 -0.83 14.85 5.60
C ASN A 86 -0.84 16.32 5.11
N SER A 87 0.31 16.94 4.91
CA SER A 87 0.37 18.27 4.30
C SER A 87 -0.08 18.24 2.84
N VAL A 88 0.24 17.18 2.09
CA VAL A 88 -0.28 16.95 0.73
C VAL A 88 -1.80 16.78 0.75
N TYR A 89 -2.36 16.00 1.67
CA TYR A 89 -3.80 15.91 1.85
C TYR A 89 -4.45 17.26 2.09
N THR A 90 -3.84 18.08 2.94
CA THR A 90 -4.32 19.43 3.26
C THR A 90 -4.23 20.38 2.06
N GLN A 91 -3.17 20.26 1.25
CA GLN A 91 -3.03 21.03 0.01
C GLN A 91 -4.20 20.79 -0.95
N TRP A 92 -4.68 19.55 -1.04
CA TRP A 92 -5.79 19.15 -1.93
C TRP A 92 -7.17 19.13 -1.24
N ARG A 93 -7.31 19.75 -0.06
CA ARG A 93 -8.52 19.67 0.81
C ARG A 93 -9.84 20.02 0.14
N ASN A 94 -9.82 20.87 -0.88
CA ASN A 94 -11.01 21.29 -1.61
C ASN A 94 -11.36 20.38 -2.81
N GLY A 95 -10.51 19.38 -3.13
CA GLY A 95 -10.69 18.47 -4.25
C GLY A 95 -11.14 17.08 -3.82
N THR A 96 -11.85 16.38 -4.70
CA THR A 96 -12.25 14.98 -4.50
C THR A 96 -11.05 14.02 -4.56
N ILE A 97 -9.93 14.45 -5.18
CA ILE A 97 -8.71 13.64 -5.36
C ILE A 97 -7.75 13.70 -4.16
N ARG A 98 -8.08 14.45 -3.08
CA ARG A 98 -7.20 14.61 -1.90
C ARG A 98 -6.72 13.27 -1.32
N GLY A 99 -7.59 12.25 -1.33
CA GLY A 99 -7.26 10.91 -0.85
C GLY A 99 -6.15 10.27 -1.66
N VAL A 100 -6.33 10.17 -2.99
CA VAL A 100 -5.34 9.57 -3.88
C VAL A 100 -4.01 10.33 -3.86
N MET A 101 -4.03 11.66 -3.77
CA MET A 101 -2.80 12.46 -3.69
C MET A 101 -1.98 12.15 -2.44
N ALA A 102 -2.64 12.01 -1.28
CA ALA A 102 -1.97 11.65 -0.03
C ALA A 102 -1.47 10.19 -0.06
N ILE A 103 -2.25 9.25 -0.59
CA ILE A 103 -1.86 7.84 -0.71
C ILE A 103 -0.67 7.70 -1.67
N SER A 104 -0.70 8.34 -2.84
CA SER A 104 0.42 8.33 -3.81
C SER A 104 1.69 8.94 -3.22
N CYS A 105 1.56 9.99 -2.40
CA CYS A 105 2.70 10.54 -1.64
C CYS A 105 3.33 9.48 -0.73
N LYS A 106 2.52 8.74 0.03
CA LYS A 106 2.99 7.66 0.90
C LYS A 106 3.66 6.55 0.10
N THR A 107 3.02 6.09 -0.98
CA THR A 107 3.57 5.03 -1.86
C THR A 107 4.96 5.40 -2.37
N ARG A 108 5.11 6.61 -2.89
CA ARG A 108 6.40 7.10 -3.39
C ARG A 108 7.47 7.12 -2.30
N LEU A 109 7.17 7.66 -1.12
CA LEU A 109 8.13 7.69 -0.01
C LEU A 109 8.47 6.28 0.49
N THR A 110 7.50 5.36 0.52
CA THR A 110 7.70 3.97 0.92
C THR A 110 8.65 3.24 -0.04
N LYS A 111 8.47 3.39 -1.35
CA LYS A 111 9.38 2.84 -2.36
C LYS A 111 10.79 3.43 -2.25
N GLN A 112 10.90 4.75 -2.10
CA GLN A 112 12.19 5.41 -1.87
C GLN A 112 12.89 4.86 -0.61
N ARG A 113 12.15 4.61 0.47
CA ARG A 113 12.73 4.06 1.71
C ARG A 113 13.23 2.63 1.52
N ALA A 114 12.51 1.80 0.78
CA ALA A 114 12.98 0.45 0.45
C ALA A 114 14.30 0.51 -0.35
N HIS A 115 14.41 1.42 -1.31
CA HIS A 115 15.61 1.62 -2.09
C HIS A 115 16.78 2.14 -1.23
N GLU A 116 16.55 3.10 -0.32
CA GLU A 116 17.58 3.58 0.62
C GLU A 116 18.12 2.45 1.51
N LEU A 117 17.25 1.56 1.99
CA LEU A 117 17.67 0.39 2.79
C LEU A 117 18.52 -0.56 1.95
N TRP A 118 18.14 -0.82 0.71
CA TRP A 118 18.88 -1.63 -0.22
C TRP A 118 20.26 -1.01 -0.51
N GLU A 119 20.30 0.25 -0.91
CA GLU A 119 21.51 0.94 -1.29
C GLU A 119 22.55 1.00 -0.15
N ASN A 120 22.09 1.29 1.08
CA ASN A 120 23.00 1.54 2.21
C ASN A 120 23.37 0.29 3.01
N PHE A 121 22.53 -0.75 3.02
CA PHE A 121 22.68 -1.88 3.94
C PHE A 121 22.69 -3.26 3.28
N LEU A 122 22.41 -3.36 1.98
CA LEU A 122 22.28 -4.64 1.26
C LEU A 122 23.13 -4.70 0.00
N THR A 123 23.97 -3.70 -0.25
CA THR A 123 24.94 -3.63 -1.35
C THR A 123 26.37 -3.59 -0.81
N TYR A 124 27.33 -3.76 -1.71
CA TYR A 124 28.76 -3.75 -1.39
C TYR A 124 29.48 -2.71 -2.23
N MET A 125 30.62 -2.19 -1.74
CA MET A 125 31.43 -1.20 -2.45
C MET A 125 32.24 -1.79 -3.62
N ASP A 126 32.23 -3.10 -3.77
CA ASP A 126 32.93 -3.84 -4.83
C ASP A 126 31.91 -4.51 -5.81
N SER A 127 32.38 -5.45 -6.61
CA SER A 127 31.54 -6.19 -7.57
C SER A 127 30.76 -7.36 -6.96
N THR A 128 30.71 -7.49 -5.63
CA THR A 128 29.91 -8.51 -4.96
C THR A 128 28.41 -8.24 -5.23
N PRO A 129 27.64 -9.27 -5.67
CA PRO A 129 26.21 -9.09 -5.88
C PRO A 129 25.50 -8.64 -4.60
N PRO A 130 24.49 -7.77 -4.69
CA PRO A 130 23.72 -7.32 -3.53
C PRO A 130 22.95 -8.48 -2.88
N VAL A 131 22.62 -8.34 -1.60
CA VAL A 131 21.87 -9.33 -0.80
C VAL A 131 20.48 -9.60 -1.37
N LEU A 132 19.83 -8.56 -1.88
CA LEU A 132 18.55 -8.61 -2.60
C LEU A 132 18.67 -7.83 -3.92
N PRO A 133 17.82 -8.14 -4.93
CA PRO A 133 17.70 -7.31 -6.12
C PRO A 133 17.34 -5.88 -5.76
N GLU A 134 17.69 -4.93 -6.63
CA GLU A 134 17.29 -3.53 -6.48
C GLU A 134 15.75 -3.41 -6.50
N PRO A 135 15.12 -2.72 -5.51
CA PRO A 135 13.67 -2.52 -5.52
C PRO A 135 13.27 -1.50 -6.57
N SER A 136 12.06 -1.69 -7.16
CA SER A 136 11.53 -0.77 -8.16
C SER A 136 11.09 0.56 -7.53
N LEU A 137 11.45 1.66 -8.17
CA LEU A 137 10.95 3.01 -7.85
C LEU A 137 9.70 3.39 -8.66
N GLU A 138 9.34 2.57 -9.68
CA GLU A 138 8.17 2.78 -10.56
C GLU A 138 6.87 2.26 -9.94
#